data_8ac24922c8a2e781ee25ef188a3fd093
#
_entry.id   8ac24922c8a2e781ee25ef188a3fd093
#
_cell.length_a   1.000
_cell.length_b   1.000
_cell.length_c   1.000
_cell.angle_alpha   90.00
_cell.angle_beta   90.00
_cell.angle_gamma   90.00
#
_symmetry.space_group_name_H-M   'P 1'
#
loop_
_entity.id
_entity.type
_entity.pdbx_description
1 polymer ?
#
loop_
_entity_poly.entity_id
_entity_poly.type
_entity_poly.pdbx_seq_one_letter_code
_entity_poly.pdbx_strand_id
1 'polypeptide(L)'
;MPALMHLSDLHFGAHDPEVCAAAQRLAQRLGVALAVVSGDLTQRATASQFAQAARFVQGLHARSSLVLAGNHDVPLFAWWLRWGRAYERFAEQFGVDQEPVRQMGPFYVVGVNTTRAWRHERGSLSSAQIDHVAALLARAPPDAWRIVASHHPLVARDANDRAHRPHRADEALQRWRTAGAQMLMSGHVHEPGVLQPLPGLWASRAGTAVSRRLRHGCPNSLVVLREEVSGESPSQRVRVAERWDYDSTIGEFACVLRQPVMPG
;
A
#
# COMPACT_ATOMS: atom_id res chain seq x y z
N MET A 1 -15.39 -13.01 6.50
CA MET A 1 -14.83 -11.88 7.27
C MET A 1 -14.28 -10.84 6.31
N PRO A 2 -14.22 -9.55 6.68
CA PRO A 2 -13.71 -8.52 5.79
C PRO A 2 -12.23 -8.78 5.46
N ALA A 3 -11.86 -8.60 4.18
CA ALA A 3 -10.48 -8.67 3.71
C ALA A 3 -10.01 -7.26 3.32
N LEU A 4 -8.73 -6.95 3.61
CA LEU A 4 -8.04 -5.80 3.06
C LEU A 4 -7.08 -6.29 1.99
N MET A 5 -7.14 -5.71 0.78
CA MET A 5 -6.22 -5.99 -0.31
C MET A 5 -5.27 -4.81 -0.49
N HIS A 6 -3.96 -5.09 -0.40
CA HIS A 6 -2.90 -4.12 -0.60
C HIS A 6 -2.23 -4.32 -1.95
N LEU A 7 -2.29 -3.29 -2.79
CA LEU A 7 -1.67 -3.21 -4.11
C LEU A 7 -0.69 -2.02 -4.14
N SER A 8 0.32 -2.09 -4.99
CA SER A 8 1.23 -0.97 -5.28
C SER A 8 1.79 -1.07 -6.69
N ASP A 9 2.42 0.01 -7.15
CA ASP A 9 3.23 0.01 -8.37
C ASP A 9 2.43 -0.48 -9.60
N LEU A 10 1.23 0.09 -9.77
CA LEU A 10 0.31 -0.26 -10.86
C LEU A 10 0.85 0.18 -12.22
N HIS A 11 1.54 1.31 -12.27
CA HIS A 11 2.19 1.90 -13.44
C HIS A 11 1.30 1.85 -14.69
N PHE A 12 0.07 2.36 -14.63
CA PHE A 12 -0.78 2.49 -15.80
C PHE A 12 -0.06 3.27 -16.91
N GLY A 13 -0.08 2.71 -18.12
CA GLY A 13 0.81 3.04 -19.23
C GLY A 13 1.86 1.96 -19.50
N ALA A 14 2.10 1.07 -18.51
CA ALA A 14 2.90 -0.15 -18.63
C ALA A 14 2.19 -1.36 -17.99
N HIS A 15 0.89 -1.25 -17.70
CA HIS A 15 0.08 -2.30 -17.08
C HIS A 15 -0.18 -3.46 -18.05
N ASP A 16 -0.49 -4.61 -17.48
CA ASP A 16 -0.94 -5.80 -18.19
C ASP A 16 -2.46 -5.99 -17.96
N PRO A 17 -3.28 -5.92 -19.03
CA PRO A 17 -4.74 -6.05 -18.92
C PRO A 17 -5.20 -7.40 -18.36
N GLU A 18 -4.48 -8.49 -18.65
CA GLU A 18 -4.84 -9.83 -18.15
C GLU A 18 -4.61 -9.91 -16.64
N VAL A 19 -3.48 -9.38 -16.17
CA VAL A 19 -3.16 -9.33 -14.75
C VAL A 19 -4.12 -8.38 -14.01
N CYS A 20 -4.54 -7.26 -14.62
CA CYS A 20 -5.58 -6.39 -14.08
C CYS A 20 -6.89 -7.15 -13.87
N ALA A 21 -7.33 -7.89 -14.89
CA ALA A 21 -8.56 -8.67 -14.80
C ALA A 21 -8.47 -9.79 -13.73
N ALA A 22 -7.32 -10.47 -13.63
CA ALA A 22 -7.08 -11.45 -12.58
C ALA A 22 -7.12 -10.87 -11.17
N ALA A 23 -6.54 -9.67 -10.96
CA ALA A 23 -6.59 -8.97 -9.67
C ALA A 23 -8.03 -8.60 -9.29
N GLN A 24 -8.83 -8.14 -10.26
CA GLN A 24 -10.25 -7.83 -10.03
C GLN A 24 -11.08 -9.08 -9.70
N ARG A 25 -10.85 -10.20 -10.43
CA ARG A 25 -11.49 -11.49 -10.09
C ARG A 25 -11.11 -11.96 -8.69
N LEU A 26 -9.83 -11.82 -8.30
CA LEU A 26 -9.39 -12.16 -6.95
C LEU A 26 -10.09 -11.28 -5.91
N ALA A 27 -10.14 -9.97 -6.12
CA ALA A 27 -10.80 -9.03 -5.20
C ALA A 27 -12.28 -9.40 -4.99
N GLN A 28 -12.99 -9.72 -6.06
CA GLN A 28 -14.38 -10.17 -6.01
C GLN A 28 -14.53 -11.49 -5.26
N ARG A 29 -13.71 -12.51 -5.60
CA ARG A 29 -13.71 -13.83 -4.92
C ARG A 29 -13.46 -13.73 -3.43
N LEU A 30 -12.59 -12.80 -3.01
CA LEU A 30 -12.25 -12.59 -1.61
C LEU A 30 -13.23 -11.68 -0.86
N GLY A 31 -14.14 -11.02 -1.55
CA GLY A 31 -15.07 -10.06 -0.95
C GLY A 31 -14.34 -8.90 -0.27
N VAL A 32 -13.38 -8.28 -0.99
CA VAL A 32 -12.53 -7.23 -0.44
C VAL A 32 -13.36 -6.09 0.12
N ALA A 33 -13.16 -5.78 1.41
CA ALA A 33 -13.84 -4.67 2.07
C ALA A 33 -13.08 -3.36 1.91
N LEU A 34 -11.74 -3.41 1.93
CA LEU A 34 -10.88 -2.24 1.79
C LEU A 34 -9.75 -2.53 0.80
N ALA A 35 -9.65 -1.74 -0.26
CA ALA A 35 -8.49 -1.73 -1.14
C ALA A 35 -7.53 -0.61 -0.74
N VAL A 36 -6.27 -0.95 -0.48
CA VAL A 36 -5.19 0.01 -0.22
C VAL A 36 -4.25 0.00 -1.40
N VAL A 37 -4.09 1.14 -2.08
CA VAL A 37 -3.15 1.30 -3.18
C VAL A 37 -2.07 2.28 -2.75
N SER A 38 -0.86 1.77 -2.51
CA SER A 38 0.22 2.53 -1.89
C SER A 38 1.13 3.27 -2.87
N GLY A 39 0.60 3.71 -4.01
CA GLY A 39 1.29 4.63 -4.92
C GLY A 39 1.79 4.01 -6.21
N ASP A 40 2.44 4.85 -7.03
CA ASP A 40 2.86 4.56 -8.40
C ASP A 40 1.72 4.00 -9.26
N LEU A 41 0.61 4.75 -9.24
CA LEU A 41 -0.60 4.44 -10.02
C LEU A 41 -0.32 4.52 -11.52
N THR A 42 0.54 5.47 -11.89
CA THR A 42 0.83 5.83 -13.28
C THR A 42 2.31 5.65 -13.63
N GLN A 43 2.60 5.44 -14.89
CA GLN A 43 3.97 5.43 -15.40
C GLN A 43 4.54 6.85 -15.57
N ARG A 44 3.71 7.84 -15.92
CA ARG A 44 4.14 9.17 -16.36
C ARG A 44 3.22 10.31 -15.90
N ALA A 45 2.39 10.11 -14.90
CA ALA A 45 1.46 11.09 -14.35
C ALA A 45 0.59 11.79 -15.43
N THR A 46 0.16 11.08 -16.49
CA THR A 46 -0.76 11.65 -17.48
C THR A 46 -2.22 11.51 -17.03
N ALA A 47 -3.10 12.43 -17.44
CA ALA A 47 -4.52 12.36 -17.11
C ALA A 47 -5.16 11.04 -17.55
N SER A 48 -4.80 10.53 -18.75
CA SER A 48 -5.30 9.25 -19.26
C SER A 48 -4.89 8.07 -18.39
N GLN A 49 -3.62 8.05 -17.89
CA GLN A 49 -3.13 7.00 -17.02
C GLN A 49 -3.83 7.03 -15.66
N PHE A 50 -4.05 8.21 -15.08
CA PHE A 50 -4.83 8.36 -13.84
C PHE A 50 -6.28 7.89 -14.02
N ALA A 51 -6.92 8.24 -15.13
CA ALA A 51 -8.27 7.77 -15.44
C ALA A 51 -8.35 6.25 -15.60
N GLN A 52 -7.32 5.62 -16.19
CA GLN A 52 -7.22 4.15 -16.28
C GLN A 52 -7.03 3.52 -14.90
N ALA A 53 -6.13 4.08 -14.07
CA ALA A 53 -5.92 3.62 -12.71
C ALA A 53 -7.20 3.72 -11.86
N ALA A 54 -7.94 4.82 -11.99
CA ALA A 54 -9.21 5.02 -11.29
C ALA A 54 -10.25 3.95 -11.68
N ARG A 55 -10.40 3.67 -12.98
CA ARG A 55 -11.29 2.59 -13.45
C ARG A 55 -10.88 1.21 -12.92
N PHE A 56 -9.58 0.93 -12.87
CA PHE A 56 -9.09 -0.32 -12.31
C PHE A 56 -9.42 -0.43 -10.82
N VAL A 57 -9.16 0.61 -10.02
CA VAL A 57 -9.47 0.63 -8.58
C VAL A 57 -10.97 0.47 -8.34
N GLN A 58 -11.82 1.14 -9.12
CA GLN A 58 -13.28 0.96 -9.08
C GLN A 58 -13.69 -0.48 -9.41
N GLY A 59 -13.03 -1.11 -10.40
CA GLY A 59 -13.28 -2.49 -10.82
C GLY A 59 -12.84 -3.56 -9.80
N LEU A 60 -12.12 -3.19 -8.73
CA LEU A 60 -11.88 -4.10 -7.59
C LEU A 60 -13.15 -4.34 -6.76
N HIS A 61 -14.19 -3.52 -6.94
CA HIS A 61 -15.47 -3.59 -6.22
C HIS A 61 -15.32 -3.65 -4.69
N ALA A 62 -14.24 -3.09 -4.14
CA ALA A 62 -14.06 -2.94 -2.71
C ALA A 62 -15.08 -1.94 -2.14
N ARG A 63 -15.57 -2.17 -0.91
CA ARG A 63 -16.53 -1.25 -0.27
C ARG A 63 -15.94 0.12 0.01
N SER A 64 -14.62 0.20 0.19
CA SER A 64 -13.87 1.44 0.37
C SER A 64 -12.49 1.30 -0.24
N SER A 65 -11.86 2.42 -0.58
CA SER A 65 -10.48 2.45 -1.03
C SER A 65 -9.69 3.55 -0.32
N LEU A 66 -8.39 3.30 -0.11
CA LEU A 66 -7.40 4.26 0.30
C LEU A 66 -6.31 4.25 -0.78
N VAL A 67 -6.11 5.39 -1.43
CA VAL A 67 -5.18 5.52 -2.54
C VAL A 67 -4.17 6.61 -2.21
N LEU A 68 -2.88 6.31 -2.37
CA LEU A 68 -1.77 7.23 -2.16
C LEU A 68 -1.08 7.50 -3.49
N ALA A 69 -0.40 8.65 -3.57
CA ALA A 69 0.49 8.94 -4.68
C ALA A 69 1.87 8.33 -4.46
N GLY A 70 2.48 7.78 -5.52
CA GLY A 70 3.87 7.40 -5.59
C GLY A 70 4.72 8.45 -6.32
N ASN A 71 6.01 8.19 -6.47
CA ASN A 71 6.91 9.13 -7.12
C ASN A 71 6.68 9.25 -8.63
N HIS A 72 6.17 8.21 -9.29
CA HIS A 72 5.75 8.25 -10.70
C HIS A 72 4.44 9.01 -10.93
N ASP A 73 3.68 9.30 -9.88
CA ASP A 73 2.43 10.07 -9.95
C ASP A 73 2.67 11.59 -9.91
N VAL A 74 3.91 12.00 -9.66
CA VAL A 74 4.36 13.38 -9.77
C VAL A 74 4.94 13.63 -11.17
N PRO A 75 4.45 14.64 -11.94
CA PRO A 75 4.90 14.89 -13.31
C PRO A 75 6.41 15.12 -13.38
N LEU A 76 7.16 14.28 -14.10
CA LEU A 76 8.62 14.39 -14.21
C LEU A 76 9.04 15.50 -15.18
N PHE A 77 8.41 15.54 -16.35
CA PHE A 77 8.80 16.43 -17.44
C PHE A 77 8.09 17.77 -17.47
N ALA A 78 6.96 17.90 -16.80
CA ALA A 78 6.19 19.14 -16.71
C ALA A 78 6.60 19.91 -15.43
N TRP A 79 7.85 20.45 -15.42
CA TRP A 79 8.41 21.12 -14.24
C TRP A 79 7.54 22.27 -13.72
N TRP A 80 6.78 22.96 -14.59
CA TRP A 80 5.83 24.02 -14.23
C TRP A 80 4.65 23.50 -13.41
N LEU A 81 4.21 22.24 -13.61
CA LEU A 81 3.15 21.63 -12.78
C LEU A 81 3.65 21.28 -11.37
N ARG A 82 4.95 21.10 -11.18
CA ARG A 82 5.53 20.78 -9.87
C ARG A 82 5.44 21.95 -8.86
N TRP A 83 5.29 23.18 -9.37
CA TRP A 83 5.10 24.37 -8.54
C TRP A 83 3.61 24.57 -8.24
N GLY A 84 3.15 23.96 -7.12
CA GLY A 84 1.80 24.13 -6.60
C GLY A 84 0.70 23.21 -7.19
N ARG A 85 0.95 22.51 -8.30
CA ARG A 85 -0.02 21.64 -8.99
C ARG A 85 0.44 20.21 -9.18
N ALA A 86 1.43 19.76 -8.40
CA ALA A 86 2.07 18.45 -8.57
C ALA A 86 1.10 17.26 -8.48
N TYR A 87 0.08 17.36 -7.66
CA TYR A 87 -0.91 16.32 -7.40
C TYR A 87 -2.29 16.62 -7.99
N GLU A 88 -2.44 17.62 -8.86
CA GLU A 88 -3.74 18.02 -9.39
C GLU A 88 -4.43 16.87 -10.13
N ARG A 89 -3.72 16.20 -11.05
CA ARG A 89 -4.26 15.07 -11.80
C ARG A 89 -4.60 13.86 -10.94
N PHE A 90 -3.84 13.65 -9.86
CA PHE A 90 -4.17 12.67 -8.84
C PHE A 90 -5.46 13.07 -8.12
N ALA A 91 -5.56 14.33 -7.69
CA ALA A 91 -6.70 14.86 -6.95
C ALA A 91 -8.01 14.83 -7.77
N GLU A 92 -7.94 15.02 -9.08
CA GLU A 92 -9.10 14.90 -9.99
C GLU A 92 -9.74 13.50 -9.96
N GLN A 93 -8.98 12.45 -9.68
CA GLN A 93 -9.47 11.07 -9.69
C GLN A 93 -9.67 10.48 -8.29
N PHE A 94 -8.83 10.86 -7.32
CA PHE A 94 -8.79 10.22 -6.01
C PHE A 94 -9.06 11.17 -4.84
N GLY A 95 -9.29 12.47 -5.13
CA GLY A 95 -9.55 13.50 -4.13
C GLY A 95 -8.29 14.25 -3.69
N VAL A 96 -8.53 15.39 -3.05
CA VAL A 96 -7.46 16.34 -2.65
C VAL A 96 -6.68 15.88 -1.40
N ASP A 97 -7.24 14.96 -0.63
CA ASP A 97 -6.63 14.45 0.59
C ASP A 97 -5.49 13.48 0.24
N GLN A 98 -4.25 13.91 0.51
CA GLN A 98 -3.04 13.13 0.24
C GLN A 98 -2.68 12.17 1.40
N GLU A 99 -3.37 12.27 2.53
CA GLU A 99 -3.10 11.48 3.74
C GLU A 99 -4.41 10.93 4.34
N PRO A 100 -5.19 10.18 3.54
CA PRO A 100 -6.51 9.71 3.92
C PRO A 100 -6.47 8.70 5.06
N VAL A 101 -7.47 8.76 5.93
CA VAL A 101 -7.71 7.72 6.94
C VAL A 101 -8.93 6.90 6.53
N ARG A 102 -8.85 5.58 6.68
CA ARG A 102 -9.98 4.67 6.45
C ARG A 102 -10.13 3.70 7.60
N GLN A 103 -11.37 3.59 8.08
CA GLN A 103 -11.76 2.53 9.01
C GLN A 103 -12.77 1.61 8.32
N MET A 104 -12.45 0.32 8.24
CA MET A 104 -13.31 -0.67 7.61
C MET A 104 -13.19 -2.01 8.36
N GLY A 105 -14.25 -2.39 9.07
CA GLY A 105 -14.21 -3.57 9.95
C GLY A 105 -13.09 -3.44 10.99
N PRO A 106 -12.18 -4.42 11.08
CA PRO A 106 -11.07 -4.38 12.03
C PRO A 106 -9.93 -3.45 11.58
N PHE A 107 -9.92 -3.00 10.33
CA PHE A 107 -8.81 -2.24 9.77
C PHE A 107 -8.95 -0.74 10.05
N TYR A 108 -7.95 -0.14 10.66
CA TYR A 108 -7.77 1.29 10.79
C TYR A 108 -6.49 1.69 10.07
N VAL A 109 -6.62 2.27 8.88
CA VAL A 109 -5.51 2.56 7.98
C VAL A 109 -5.29 4.06 7.88
N VAL A 110 -4.09 4.50 8.21
CA VAL A 110 -3.61 5.88 8.07
C VAL A 110 -2.68 5.95 6.86
N GLY A 111 -3.07 6.68 5.84
CA GLY A 111 -2.22 7.00 4.70
C GLY A 111 -1.25 8.13 5.02
N VAL A 112 -0.03 8.07 4.51
CA VAL A 112 0.95 9.17 4.61
C VAL A 112 1.67 9.38 3.29
N ASN A 113 1.67 10.62 2.82
CA ASN A 113 2.36 10.99 1.59
C ASN A 113 3.85 11.16 1.82
N THR A 114 4.65 10.22 1.37
CA THR A 114 6.11 10.27 1.42
C THR A 114 6.75 10.89 0.19
N THR A 115 5.97 11.16 -0.88
CA THR A 115 6.49 11.78 -2.11
C THR A 115 6.72 13.28 -1.94
N ARG A 116 7.59 13.86 -2.76
CA ARG A 116 7.85 15.31 -2.78
C ARG A 116 7.98 15.79 -4.21
N ALA A 117 7.31 16.88 -4.54
CA ALA A 117 7.31 17.43 -5.90
C ALA A 117 8.71 17.75 -6.46
N TRP A 118 9.66 18.07 -5.59
CA TRP A 118 11.06 18.40 -5.95
C TRP A 118 12.04 17.22 -5.87
N ARG A 119 11.60 16.04 -5.40
CA ARG A 119 12.41 14.81 -5.33
C ARG A 119 11.77 13.74 -6.18
N HIS A 120 12.54 13.13 -7.07
CA HIS A 120 12.00 12.13 -7.99
C HIS A 120 11.86 10.75 -7.34
N GLU A 121 12.89 10.24 -6.67
CA GLU A 121 12.94 8.85 -6.19
C GLU A 121 12.93 8.74 -4.66
N ARG A 122 13.47 9.76 -3.98
CA ARG A 122 13.63 9.70 -2.53
C ARG A 122 12.45 10.33 -1.82
N GLY A 123 11.78 9.52 -0.99
CA GLY A 123 10.73 9.99 -0.11
C GLY A 123 11.26 10.86 1.04
N SER A 124 10.33 11.56 1.68
CA SER A 124 10.63 12.35 2.89
C SER A 124 9.39 12.45 3.77
N LEU A 125 9.60 12.48 5.08
CA LEU A 125 8.60 12.78 6.10
C LEU A 125 8.97 14.07 6.83
N SER A 126 7.98 14.90 7.13
CA SER A 126 8.14 16.05 8.04
C SER A 126 7.83 15.61 9.48
N SER A 127 8.33 16.38 10.48
CA SER A 127 7.95 16.16 11.89
C SER A 127 6.45 16.22 12.08
N ALA A 128 5.81 17.20 11.45
CA ALA A 128 4.36 17.40 11.54
C ALA A 128 3.59 16.17 11.02
N GLN A 129 4.03 15.55 9.91
CA GLN A 129 3.42 14.31 9.41
C GLN A 129 3.61 13.15 10.40
N ILE A 130 4.83 13.02 10.96
CA ILE A 130 5.15 11.96 11.93
C ILE A 130 4.26 12.07 13.17
N ASP A 131 4.12 13.28 13.71
CA ASP A 131 3.28 13.53 14.91
C ASP A 131 1.79 13.40 14.60
N HIS A 132 1.35 13.84 13.41
CA HIS A 132 -0.04 13.71 12.99
C HIS A 132 -0.46 12.25 12.87
N VAL A 133 0.33 11.41 12.19
CA VAL A 133 0.08 9.96 12.09
C VAL A 133 0.07 9.31 13.48
N ALA A 134 1.00 9.66 14.35
CA ALA A 134 1.03 9.14 15.74
C ALA A 134 -0.25 9.51 16.51
N ALA A 135 -0.74 10.75 16.36
CA ALA A 135 -1.98 11.19 17.00
C ALA A 135 -3.21 10.45 16.45
N LEU A 136 -3.26 10.15 15.14
CA LEU A 136 -4.31 9.36 14.53
C LEU A 136 -4.30 7.92 15.04
N LEU A 137 -3.13 7.28 15.10
CA LEU A 137 -2.98 5.92 15.62
C LEU A 137 -3.44 5.81 17.08
N ALA A 138 -3.14 6.81 17.91
CA ALA A 138 -3.55 6.85 19.31
C ALA A 138 -5.08 6.98 19.48
N ARG A 139 -5.78 7.50 18.47
CA ARG A 139 -7.25 7.63 18.46
C ARG A 139 -7.97 6.43 17.83
N ALA A 140 -7.23 5.47 17.29
CA ALA A 140 -7.83 4.28 16.69
C ALA A 140 -8.61 3.48 17.74
N PRO A 141 -9.71 2.81 17.34
CA PRO A 141 -10.43 1.91 18.24
C PRO A 141 -9.49 0.88 18.90
N PRO A 142 -9.73 0.48 20.15
CA PRO A 142 -8.83 -0.42 20.92
C PRO A 142 -8.51 -1.72 20.16
N ASP A 143 -9.52 -2.34 19.55
CA ASP A 143 -9.41 -3.64 18.89
C ASP A 143 -9.01 -3.50 17.40
N ALA A 144 -8.88 -2.29 16.90
CA ALA A 144 -8.54 -2.07 15.50
C ALA A 144 -7.10 -2.53 15.18
N TRP A 145 -6.93 -3.09 14.00
CA TRP A 145 -5.62 -3.34 13.43
C TRP A 145 -5.07 -2.01 12.88
N ARG A 146 -4.11 -1.43 13.60
CA ARG A 146 -3.53 -0.11 13.30
C ARG A 146 -2.46 -0.23 12.23
N ILE A 147 -2.77 0.29 11.05
CA ILE A 147 -1.97 0.15 9.84
C ILE A 147 -1.56 1.53 9.35
N VAL A 148 -0.28 1.69 8.97
CA VAL A 148 0.20 2.89 8.27
C VAL A 148 0.57 2.49 6.84
N ALA A 149 0.01 3.19 5.86
CA ALA A 149 0.31 3.00 4.45
C ALA A 149 1.13 4.17 3.90
N SER A 150 2.22 3.87 3.20
CA SER A 150 3.08 4.84 2.52
C SER A 150 3.58 4.26 1.20
N HIS A 151 4.00 5.10 0.25
CA HIS A 151 4.62 4.58 -0.96
C HIS A 151 6.04 4.05 -0.70
N HIS A 152 6.91 4.88 -0.13
CA HIS A 152 8.28 4.48 0.18
C HIS A 152 8.34 3.60 1.44
N PRO A 153 9.13 2.50 1.43
CA PRO A 153 9.24 1.60 2.58
C PRO A 153 9.97 2.26 3.74
N LEU A 154 9.41 2.19 4.95
CA LEU A 154 10.10 2.65 6.16
C LEU A 154 11.17 1.66 6.63
N VAL A 155 11.04 0.40 6.22
CA VAL A 155 11.91 -0.70 6.64
C VAL A 155 12.73 -1.17 5.45
N ALA A 156 14.04 -1.29 5.62
CA ALA A 156 14.94 -1.91 4.64
C ALA A 156 15.15 -3.39 4.99
N ARG A 157 15.23 -4.25 3.97
CA ARG A 157 15.61 -5.67 4.15
C ARG A 157 17.12 -5.84 4.24
N ASP A 158 17.84 -5.02 3.49
CA ASP A 158 19.29 -5.04 3.40
C ASP A 158 19.88 -3.64 3.22
N ALA A 159 21.19 -3.56 3.01
CA ALA A 159 21.89 -2.30 2.84
C ALA A 159 21.47 -1.54 1.56
N ASN A 160 21.14 -2.25 0.47
CA ASN A 160 20.74 -1.65 -0.81
C ASN A 160 19.36 -1.00 -0.70
N ASP A 161 18.46 -1.62 0.05
CA ASP A 161 17.11 -1.10 0.29
C ASP A 161 17.11 0.20 1.10
N ARG A 162 18.17 0.50 1.87
CA ARG A 162 18.24 1.72 2.70
C ARG A 162 18.12 3.00 1.89
N ALA A 163 18.58 2.98 0.65
CA ALA A 163 18.49 4.14 -0.24
C ALA A 163 17.05 4.50 -0.64
N HIS A 164 16.14 3.54 -0.57
CA HIS A 164 14.72 3.67 -0.92
C HIS A 164 13.86 4.16 0.25
N ARG A 165 14.41 4.21 1.46
CA ARG A 165 13.67 4.70 2.64
C ARG A 165 13.50 6.22 2.58
N PRO A 166 12.34 6.74 3.02
CA PRO A 166 12.16 8.18 3.10
C PRO A 166 13.08 8.78 4.17
N HIS A 167 13.47 10.04 3.98
CA HIS A 167 14.15 10.80 5.04
C HIS A 167 13.29 10.79 6.30
N ARG A 168 13.90 10.60 7.49
CA ARG A 168 13.29 10.47 8.82
C ARG A 168 12.48 9.17 9.02
N ALA A 169 12.75 8.12 8.22
CA ALA A 169 12.09 6.83 8.38
C ALA A 169 12.28 6.22 9.77
N ASP A 170 13.46 6.33 10.37
CA ASP A 170 13.74 5.74 11.70
C ASP A 170 12.96 6.45 12.81
N GLU A 171 12.86 7.77 12.75
CA GLU A 171 12.04 8.55 13.67
C GLU A 171 10.55 8.19 13.56
N ALA A 172 10.04 8.12 12.34
CA ALA A 172 8.66 7.71 12.06
C ALA A 172 8.38 6.30 12.59
N LEU A 173 9.29 5.36 12.34
CA LEU A 173 9.17 3.97 12.78
C LEU A 173 9.04 3.87 14.31
N GLN A 174 9.91 4.56 15.04
CA GLN A 174 9.87 4.56 16.50
C GLN A 174 8.60 5.24 17.03
N ARG A 175 8.27 6.42 16.48
CA ARG A 175 7.13 7.22 16.92
C ARG A 175 5.81 6.51 16.69
N TRP A 176 5.64 5.90 15.51
CA TRP A 176 4.40 5.20 15.17
C TRP A 176 4.27 3.86 15.89
N ARG A 177 5.38 3.14 16.10
CA ARG A 177 5.36 1.95 16.97
C ARG A 177 4.88 2.29 18.38
N THR A 178 5.43 3.35 18.99
CA THR A 178 5.02 3.81 20.32
C THR A 178 3.55 4.23 20.34
N ALA A 179 3.03 4.78 19.24
CA ALA A 179 1.62 5.13 19.08
C ALA A 179 0.71 3.92 18.76
N GLY A 180 1.27 2.70 18.71
CA GLY A 180 0.52 1.47 18.56
C GLY A 180 0.35 0.98 17.12
N ALA A 181 1.15 1.45 16.15
CA ALA A 181 1.19 0.86 14.82
C ALA A 181 1.57 -0.62 14.90
N GLN A 182 0.85 -1.47 14.15
CA GLN A 182 1.02 -2.92 14.13
C GLN A 182 1.44 -3.43 12.74
N MET A 183 1.11 -2.67 11.68
CA MET A 183 1.46 -2.99 10.30
C MET A 183 1.87 -1.74 9.55
N LEU A 184 2.94 -1.85 8.76
CA LEU A 184 3.36 -0.87 7.76
C LEU A 184 3.10 -1.45 6.37
N MET A 185 2.51 -0.68 5.47
CA MET A 185 2.28 -1.06 4.08
C MET A 185 3.08 -0.15 3.16
N SER A 186 3.79 -0.73 2.18
CA SER A 186 4.57 0.04 1.21
C SER A 186 4.74 -0.66 -0.12
N GLY A 187 5.18 0.08 -1.15
CA GLY A 187 5.58 -0.41 -2.47
C GLY A 187 6.99 0.02 -2.84
N HIS A 188 7.13 0.69 -4.00
CA HIS A 188 8.31 1.37 -4.53
C HIS A 188 9.48 0.48 -4.97
N VAL A 189 9.81 -0.55 -4.22
CA VAL A 189 10.97 -1.41 -4.52
C VAL A 189 10.65 -2.60 -5.43
N HIS A 190 9.39 -2.77 -5.81
CA HIS A 190 8.88 -3.84 -6.68
C HIS A 190 9.23 -5.26 -6.18
N GLU A 191 9.46 -5.42 -4.89
CA GLU A 191 9.83 -6.69 -4.30
C GLU A 191 8.86 -7.03 -3.17
N PRO A 192 8.00 -8.04 -3.37
CA PRO A 192 6.98 -8.39 -2.39
C PRO A 192 7.56 -9.08 -1.17
N GLY A 193 6.94 -8.85 -0.02
CA GLY A 193 7.31 -9.56 1.20
C GLY A 193 6.54 -9.12 2.43
N VAL A 194 6.53 -10.01 3.41
CA VAL A 194 6.02 -9.74 4.75
C VAL A 194 7.16 -10.00 5.73
N LEU A 195 7.48 -9.04 6.59
CA LEU A 195 8.58 -9.12 7.53
C LEU A 195 8.19 -8.50 8.87
N GLN A 196 8.89 -8.90 9.92
CA GLN A 196 8.69 -8.35 11.27
C GLN A 196 9.96 -7.59 11.69
N PRO A 197 10.03 -6.26 11.44
CA PRO A 197 11.23 -5.48 11.78
C PRO A 197 11.44 -5.31 13.28
N LEU A 198 10.36 -5.33 14.05
CA LEU A 198 10.37 -5.20 15.50
C LEU A 198 9.26 -6.08 16.11
N PRO A 199 9.41 -6.55 17.36
CA PRO A 199 8.34 -7.28 18.02
C PRO A 199 7.01 -6.51 18.00
N GLY A 200 5.94 -7.17 17.53
CA GLY A 200 4.61 -6.60 17.40
C GLY A 200 4.37 -5.64 16.24
N LEU A 201 5.42 -5.26 15.50
CA LEU A 201 5.31 -4.43 14.30
C LEU A 201 5.69 -5.22 13.07
N TRP A 202 4.79 -5.32 12.13
CA TRP A 202 4.97 -6.02 10.86
C TRP A 202 5.10 -5.02 9.70
N ALA A 203 5.71 -5.44 8.62
CA ALA A 203 5.79 -4.66 7.40
C ALA A 203 5.39 -5.53 6.20
N SER A 204 4.43 -5.04 5.42
CA SER A 204 3.98 -5.63 4.16
C SER A 204 4.50 -4.76 3.02
N ARG A 205 5.29 -5.35 2.14
CA ARG A 205 5.72 -4.73 0.88
C ARG A 205 4.95 -5.39 -0.25
N ALA A 206 4.13 -4.63 -0.95
CA ALA A 206 3.54 -5.09 -2.19
C ALA A 206 4.60 -5.04 -3.29
N GLY A 207 4.62 -6.05 -4.14
CA GLY A 207 5.36 -5.98 -5.39
C GLY A 207 4.62 -5.15 -6.43
N THR A 208 5.04 -5.23 -7.67
CA THR A 208 4.31 -4.67 -8.80
C THR A 208 3.00 -5.42 -9.00
N ALA A 209 1.86 -4.77 -8.75
CA ALA A 209 0.59 -5.50 -8.73
C ALA A 209 0.12 -5.92 -10.12
N VAL A 210 0.14 -5.02 -11.11
CA VAL A 210 -0.47 -5.29 -12.43
C VAL A 210 0.38 -4.80 -13.63
N SER A 211 1.59 -4.33 -13.40
CA SER A 211 2.42 -3.76 -14.45
C SER A 211 3.49 -4.76 -14.93
N ARG A 212 3.98 -4.55 -16.16
CA ARG A 212 5.09 -5.28 -16.75
C ARG A 212 6.46 -4.84 -16.22
N ARG A 213 6.50 -3.82 -15.35
CA ARG A 213 7.72 -3.34 -14.70
C ARG A 213 8.12 -4.22 -13.51
N LEU A 214 8.37 -5.47 -13.79
CA LEU A 214 8.74 -6.44 -12.78
C LEU A 214 10.22 -6.30 -12.37
N ARG A 215 10.51 -6.49 -11.10
CA ARG A 215 11.86 -6.74 -10.65
C ARG A 215 12.24 -8.17 -11.01
N HIS A 216 13.51 -8.38 -11.38
CA HIS A 216 14.00 -9.71 -11.75
C HIS A 216 13.67 -10.76 -10.65
N GLY A 217 13.06 -11.87 -11.06
CA GLY A 217 12.65 -12.94 -10.15
C GLY A 217 11.41 -12.66 -9.30
N CYS A 218 10.74 -11.52 -9.48
CA CYS A 218 9.50 -11.21 -8.78
C CYS A 218 8.32 -11.17 -9.77
N PRO A 219 7.29 -12.01 -9.62
CA PRO A 219 6.07 -11.92 -10.41
C PRO A 219 5.21 -10.72 -9.98
N ASN A 220 4.14 -10.45 -10.72
CA ASN A 220 3.09 -9.57 -10.22
C ASN A 220 2.54 -10.13 -8.92
N SER A 221 2.39 -9.27 -7.92
CA SER A 221 2.03 -9.71 -6.57
C SER A 221 1.27 -8.65 -5.79
N LEU A 222 0.45 -9.10 -4.87
CA LEU A 222 -0.30 -8.28 -3.94
C LEU A 222 -0.36 -8.96 -2.57
N VAL A 223 -0.80 -8.23 -1.56
CA VAL A 223 -0.94 -8.76 -0.19
C VAL A 223 -2.38 -8.63 0.26
N VAL A 224 -2.90 -9.66 0.92
CA VAL A 224 -4.22 -9.64 1.53
C VAL A 224 -4.07 -9.79 3.04
N LEU A 225 -4.72 -8.91 3.79
CA LEU A 225 -4.81 -9.01 5.25
C LEU A 225 -6.22 -9.46 5.65
N ARG A 226 -6.29 -10.37 6.62
CA ARG A 226 -7.54 -10.88 7.17
C ARG A 226 -7.45 -11.08 8.67
N GLU A 227 -8.61 -11.01 9.33
CA GLU A 227 -8.81 -11.66 10.63
C GLU A 227 -9.59 -12.96 10.42
N GLU A 228 -9.16 -14.00 11.09
CA GLU A 228 -9.79 -15.31 11.05
C GLU A 228 -10.09 -15.78 12.47
N VAL A 229 -11.09 -16.64 12.60
CA VAL A 229 -11.35 -17.32 13.86
C VAL A 229 -10.33 -18.44 14.02
N SER A 230 -9.62 -18.48 15.13
CA SER A 230 -8.66 -19.54 15.46
C SER A 230 -9.30 -20.53 16.42
N GLY A 231 -9.27 -21.82 16.03
CA GLY A 231 -9.76 -22.90 16.89
C GLY A 231 -11.29 -22.92 17.06
N GLU A 232 -11.73 -23.55 18.14
CA GLU A 232 -13.16 -23.78 18.45
C GLU A 232 -13.84 -22.57 19.10
N SER A 233 -13.07 -21.55 19.50
CA SER A 233 -13.63 -20.36 20.18
C SER A 233 -13.84 -19.22 19.18
N PRO A 234 -15.09 -18.77 18.97
CA PRO A 234 -15.40 -17.63 18.10
C PRO A 234 -14.75 -16.30 18.53
N SER A 235 -14.31 -16.22 19.79
CA SER A 235 -13.64 -15.03 20.35
C SER A 235 -12.14 -14.95 20.03
N GLN A 236 -11.52 -16.06 19.65
CA GLN A 236 -10.10 -16.08 19.36
C GLN A 236 -9.86 -15.75 17.89
N ARG A 237 -9.39 -14.53 17.63
CA ARG A 237 -9.10 -14.04 16.28
C ARG A 237 -7.59 -14.03 16.03
N VAL A 238 -7.19 -14.51 14.87
CA VAL A 238 -5.81 -14.45 14.36
C VAL A 238 -5.76 -13.53 13.15
N ARG A 239 -4.81 -12.63 13.14
CA ARG A 239 -4.51 -11.76 12.01
C ARG A 239 -3.53 -12.47 11.08
N VAL A 240 -3.80 -12.44 9.79
CA VAL A 240 -3.01 -13.15 8.78
C VAL A 240 -2.70 -12.20 7.65
N ALA A 241 -1.45 -12.24 7.19
CA ALA A 241 -1.00 -11.61 5.95
C ALA A 241 -0.73 -12.71 4.91
N GLU A 242 -1.36 -12.57 3.75
CA GLU A 242 -1.22 -13.50 2.62
C GLU A 242 -0.56 -12.77 1.46
N ARG A 243 0.52 -13.34 0.90
CA ARG A 243 1.08 -12.90 -0.37
C ARG A 243 0.47 -13.74 -1.48
N TRP A 244 -0.03 -13.06 -2.51
CA TRP A 244 -0.61 -13.65 -3.69
C TRP A 244 0.23 -13.24 -4.91
N ASP A 245 0.75 -14.22 -5.63
CA ASP A 245 1.54 -14.03 -6.84
C ASP A 245 0.72 -14.46 -8.06
N TYR A 246 0.87 -13.70 -9.16
CA TYR A 246 0.24 -14.04 -10.43
C TYR A 246 0.97 -15.21 -11.07
N ASP A 247 0.23 -16.28 -11.35
CA ASP A 247 0.68 -17.45 -12.11
C ASP A 247 0.19 -17.33 -13.55
N SER A 248 1.11 -17.07 -14.47
CA SER A 248 0.80 -16.92 -15.90
C SER A 248 0.36 -18.21 -16.57
N THR A 249 0.58 -19.39 -15.97
CA THR A 249 0.16 -20.67 -16.52
C THR A 249 -1.34 -20.89 -16.38
N ILE A 250 -1.93 -20.34 -15.30
CA ILE A 250 -3.38 -20.44 -15.03
C ILE A 250 -4.11 -19.11 -15.21
N GLY A 251 -3.38 -18.00 -15.42
CA GLY A 251 -3.95 -16.66 -15.59
C GLY A 251 -4.61 -16.09 -14.33
N GLU A 252 -4.18 -16.52 -13.13
CA GLU A 252 -4.79 -16.17 -11.86
C GLU A 252 -3.74 -15.89 -10.78
N PHE A 253 -4.15 -15.18 -9.72
CA PHE A 253 -3.35 -15.03 -8.51
C PHE A 253 -3.51 -16.26 -7.61
N ALA A 254 -2.39 -16.83 -7.15
CA ALA A 254 -2.30 -17.92 -6.19
C ALA A 254 -1.67 -17.45 -4.88
N CYS A 255 -2.17 -17.93 -3.74
CA CYS A 255 -1.57 -17.65 -2.44
C CYS A 255 -0.28 -18.47 -2.28
N VAL A 256 0.86 -17.78 -2.19
CA VAL A 256 2.18 -18.40 -2.11
C VAL A 256 2.81 -18.30 -0.71
N LEU A 257 2.29 -17.41 0.13
CA LEU A 257 2.73 -17.25 1.52
C LEU A 257 1.54 -16.88 2.39
N ARG A 258 1.45 -17.53 3.55
CA ARG A 258 0.48 -17.20 4.58
C ARG A 258 1.19 -17.09 5.92
N GLN A 259 1.19 -15.89 6.50
CA GLN A 259 1.94 -15.54 7.69
C GLN A 259 1.00 -15.03 8.78
N PRO A 260 0.91 -15.69 9.96
CA PRO A 260 0.27 -15.12 11.13
C PRO A 260 0.97 -13.82 11.55
N VAL A 261 0.16 -12.80 11.82
CA VAL A 261 0.61 -11.48 12.26
C VAL A 261 0.19 -11.32 13.72
N MET A 262 1.13 -11.59 14.61
CA MET A 262 0.86 -11.49 16.05
C MET A 262 1.02 -10.04 16.51
N PRO A 263 0.04 -9.47 17.22
CA PRO A 263 0.24 -8.24 17.97
C PRO A 263 1.31 -8.46 19.04
N GLY A 264 2.12 -7.43 19.32
CA GLY A 264 3.11 -7.48 20.39
C GLY A 264 2.50 -7.29 21.76
#